data_1178553c9c78b4097ddffb78001a548b
#
_entry.id   1178553c9c78b4097ddffb78001a548b
#
_cell.length_a   1.000
_cell.length_b   1.000
_cell.length_c   1.000
_cell.angle_alpha   90.00
_cell.angle_beta   90.00
_cell.angle_gamma   90.00
#
_symmetry.space_group_name_H-M   'P 1'
#
loop_
_entity.id
_entity.type
_entity.pdbx_description
1 polymer ?
#
loop_
_entity_poly.entity_id
_entity_poly.type
_entity_poly.pdbx_seq_one_letter_code
_entity_poly.pdbx_strand_id
1 'polypeptide(L)'
;KKDADDLDFSSVFYFNFAVCLVLYAGMFIAAPYIAAFYKDLTLTPVVRVASLTLVFSGVKGIQQAYVSRNMLFKRFFFATLGGTLFSAFLGLGMAYAGFGVWALVAQQLSNTAIDTLILWLTVHWRPKAVFSWQRLKGLLSYGWRLLASSLLDTVYNNLRSLVIGRVYTSADLAFYNEGMLAPDTIAVNVDSSIDSVLLPAMSAVQDEPARVKNMTRRAIKTCVYVIAPLMMAMFFCAEPLVRL
;
A
#
# COMPACT_ATOMS: atom_id res chain seq x y z
N LYS A 1 3.16 1.97 -20.67
CA LYS A 1 3.36 2.59 -22.00
C LYS A 1 4.84 2.88 -22.19
N LYS A 2 5.45 2.33 -23.26
CA LYS A 2 6.90 2.50 -23.54
C LYS A 2 7.27 3.99 -23.78
N ASP A 3 6.42 4.74 -24.47
CA ASP A 3 6.63 6.13 -24.87
C ASP A 3 5.68 7.08 -24.11
N ALA A 4 5.77 7.12 -22.78
CA ALA A 4 5.01 8.07 -21.99
C ALA A 4 5.78 9.41 -21.93
N ASP A 5 5.14 10.50 -22.37
CA ASP A 5 5.69 11.84 -22.41
C ASP A 5 5.33 12.63 -21.13
N ASP A 6 5.95 13.81 -20.95
CA ASP A 6 5.64 14.73 -19.86
C ASP A 6 4.14 15.10 -19.80
N LEU A 7 3.46 15.11 -20.95
CA LEU A 7 2.03 15.37 -21.05
C LEU A 7 1.19 14.24 -20.46
N ASP A 8 1.62 12.98 -20.67
CA ASP A 8 0.98 11.79 -20.08
C ASP A 8 1.12 11.84 -18.54
N PHE A 9 2.34 12.08 -18.05
CA PHE A 9 2.60 12.19 -16.60
C PHE A 9 1.83 13.34 -15.94
N SER A 10 1.80 14.51 -16.57
CA SER A 10 1.06 15.68 -16.03
C SER A 10 -0.44 15.43 -16.01
N SER A 11 -1.01 14.84 -17.07
CA SER A 11 -2.44 14.51 -17.13
C SER A 11 -2.84 13.50 -16.06
N VAL A 12 -2.01 12.46 -15.85
CA VAL A 12 -2.25 11.46 -14.79
C VAL A 12 -2.09 12.08 -13.41
N PHE A 13 -1.14 12.99 -13.21
CA PHE A 13 -0.95 13.71 -11.95
C PHE A 13 -2.22 14.47 -11.55
N TYR A 14 -2.73 15.34 -12.41
CA TYR A 14 -3.92 16.16 -12.10
C TYR A 14 -5.15 15.28 -11.86
N PHE A 15 -5.33 14.24 -12.66
CA PHE A 15 -6.43 13.30 -12.48
C PHE A 15 -6.32 12.54 -11.15
N ASN A 16 -5.15 11.97 -10.85
CA ASN A 16 -4.93 11.23 -9.62
C ASN A 16 -5.10 12.12 -8.38
N PHE A 17 -4.57 13.35 -8.43
CA PHE A 17 -4.72 14.32 -7.35
C PHE A 17 -6.19 14.71 -7.14
N ALA A 18 -6.95 14.95 -8.23
CA ALA A 18 -8.38 15.23 -8.15
C ALA A 18 -9.17 14.05 -7.55
N VAL A 19 -8.87 12.82 -7.98
CA VAL A 19 -9.48 11.60 -7.41
C VAL A 19 -9.16 11.47 -5.92
N CYS A 20 -7.91 11.70 -5.52
CA CYS A 20 -7.53 11.63 -4.11
C CYS A 20 -8.22 12.71 -3.26
N LEU A 21 -8.43 13.91 -3.80
CA LEU A 21 -9.21 14.96 -3.14
C LEU A 21 -10.69 14.57 -2.97
N VAL A 22 -11.30 14.00 -4.01
CA VAL A 22 -12.69 13.50 -3.93
C VAL A 22 -12.80 12.37 -2.91
N LEU A 23 -11.85 11.44 -2.90
CA LEU A 23 -11.80 10.36 -1.92
C LEU A 23 -11.61 10.90 -0.49
N TYR A 24 -10.73 11.89 -0.32
CA TYR A 24 -10.55 12.56 0.97
C TYR A 24 -11.84 13.23 1.45
N ALA A 25 -12.51 13.98 0.58
CA ALA A 25 -13.80 14.62 0.90
C ALA A 25 -14.87 13.56 1.24
N GLY A 26 -14.92 12.47 0.48
CA GLY A 26 -15.78 11.33 0.75
C GLY A 26 -15.52 10.69 2.12
N MET A 27 -14.26 10.45 2.45
CA MET A 27 -13.85 9.91 3.76
C MET A 27 -14.15 10.89 4.90
N PHE A 28 -13.96 12.19 4.68
CA PHE A 28 -14.25 13.22 5.67
C PHE A 28 -15.74 13.26 6.02
N ILE A 29 -16.62 13.12 5.01
CA ILE A 29 -18.07 13.04 5.18
C ILE A 29 -18.48 11.68 5.77
N ALA A 30 -17.83 10.60 5.35
CA ALA A 30 -18.13 9.25 5.83
C ALA A 30 -17.64 8.98 7.26
N ALA A 31 -16.67 9.75 7.77
CA ALA A 31 -16.07 9.54 9.10
C ALA A 31 -17.07 9.35 10.26
N PRO A 32 -18.14 10.16 10.42
CA PRO A 32 -19.12 9.93 11.49
C PRO A 32 -19.92 8.64 11.30
N TYR A 33 -20.20 8.24 10.05
CA TYR A 33 -20.89 6.97 9.78
C TYR A 33 -20.01 5.76 10.08
N ILE A 34 -18.70 5.87 9.80
CA ILE A 34 -17.71 4.85 10.16
C ILE A 34 -17.60 4.73 11.68
N ALA A 35 -17.52 5.84 12.40
CA ALA A 35 -17.50 5.87 13.86
C ALA A 35 -18.76 5.24 14.48
N ALA A 36 -19.94 5.53 13.93
CA ALA A 36 -21.19 4.91 14.33
C ALA A 36 -21.22 3.41 14.03
N PHE A 37 -20.68 2.98 12.90
CA PHE A 37 -20.58 1.56 12.53
C PHE A 37 -19.74 0.76 13.53
N TYR A 38 -18.61 1.30 13.98
CA TYR A 38 -17.74 0.68 14.98
C TYR A 38 -18.16 0.98 16.44
N LYS A 39 -19.21 1.79 16.65
CA LYS A 39 -19.70 2.22 17.97
C LYS A 39 -18.65 2.98 18.80
N ASP A 40 -17.73 3.67 18.15
CA ASP A 40 -16.67 4.45 18.78
C ASP A 40 -16.59 5.86 18.16
N LEU A 41 -17.08 6.85 18.87
CA LEU A 41 -17.10 8.24 18.41
C LEU A 41 -15.70 8.86 18.31
N THR A 42 -14.72 8.30 18.99
CA THR A 42 -13.32 8.79 18.93
C THR A 42 -12.69 8.56 17.56
N LEU A 43 -13.24 7.65 16.75
CA LEU A 43 -12.79 7.38 15.39
C LEU A 43 -13.07 8.54 14.42
N THR A 44 -14.06 9.38 14.66
CA THR A 44 -14.42 10.46 13.74
C THR A 44 -13.23 11.40 13.45
N PRO A 45 -12.59 12.05 14.44
CA PRO A 45 -11.43 12.89 14.20
C PRO A 45 -10.22 12.10 13.69
N VAL A 46 -10.02 10.87 14.17
CA VAL A 46 -8.94 9.98 13.75
C VAL A 46 -9.02 9.68 12.26
N VAL A 47 -10.19 9.26 11.77
CA VAL A 47 -10.42 8.97 10.34
C VAL A 47 -10.23 10.21 9.47
N ARG A 48 -10.72 11.37 9.91
CA ARG A 48 -10.56 12.64 9.17
C ARG A 48 -9.10 13.03 9.01
N VAL A 49 -8.30 12.93 10.06
CA VAL A 49 -6.88 13.29 10.01
C VAL A 49 -6.07 12.20 9.28
N ALA A 50 -6.33 10.93 9.56
CA ALA A 50 -5.66 9.83 8.88
C ALA A 50 -5.91 9.85 7.36
N SER A 51 -7.11 10.21 6.91
CA SER A 51 -7.43 10.30 5.48
C SER A 51 -6.68 11.40 4.71
N LEU A 52 -6.01 12.36 5.39
CA LEU A 52 -5.07 13.29 4.75
C LEU A 52 -3.91 12.56 4.03
N THR A 53 -3.58 11.36 4.44
CA THR A 53 -2.60 10.52 3.74
C THR A 53 -2.97 10.28 2.28
N LEU A 54 -4.26 10.26 1.92
CA LEU A 54 -4.74 10.14 0.54
C LEU A 54 -4.25 11.31 -0.32
N VAL A 55 -4.28 12.53 0.23
CA VAL A 55 -3.84 13.75 -0.48
C VAL A 55 -2.34 13.69 -0.75
N PHE A 56 -1.54 13.34 0.27
CA PHE A 56 -0.10 13.17 0.11
C PHE A 56 0.23 12.04 -0.86
N SER A 57 -0.49 10.91 -0.79
CA SER A 57 -0.32 9.78 -1.72
C SER A 57 -0.66 10.16 -3.16
N GLY A 58 -1.67 11.01 -3.37
CA GLY A 58 -2.02 11.54 -4.68
C GLY A 58 -0.90 12.36 -5.31
N VAL A 59 -0.21 13.16 -4.50
CA VAL A 59 0.95 13.95 -4.92
C VAL A 59 2.18 13.07 -5.16
N LYS A 60 2.41 12.08 -4.29
CA LYS A 60 3.55 11.16 -4.33
C LYS A 60 3.49 10.18 -5.52
N GLY A 61 2.30 9.65 -5.85
CA GLY A 61 2.13 8.51 -6.74
C GLY A 61 2.79 8.70 -8.11
N ILE A 62 2.70 9.89 -8.69
CA ILE A 62 3.30 10.16 -9.99
C ILE A 62 4.83 10.30 -9.92
N GLN A 63 5.35 10.87 -8.82
CA GLN A 63 6.79 10.95 -8.59
C GLN A 63 7.39 9.54 -8.47
N GLN A 64 6.69 8.65 -7.78
CA GLN A 64 7.08 7.25 -7.65
C GLN A 64 7.05 6.52 -9.01
N ALA A 65 6.03 6.76 -9.84
CA ALA A 65 5.96 6.21 -11.19
C ALA A 65 7.11 6.71 -12.09
N TYR A 66 7.46 8.00 -11.97
CA TYR A 66 8.60 8.59 -12.69
C TYR A 66 9.93 7.99 -12.25
N VAL A 67 10.15 7.83 -10.95
CA VAL A 67 11.36 7.21 -10.36
C VAL A 67 11.49 5.76 -10.81
N SER A 68 10.41 4.97 -10.76
CA SER A 68 10.39 3.56 -11.20
C SER A 68 10.73 3.44 -12.69
N ARG A 69 10.15 4.30 -13.53
CA ARG A 69 10.40 4.30 -14.96
C ARG A 69 11.85 4.63 -15.31
N ASN A 70 12.44 5.61 -14.62
CA ASN A 70 13.81 6.06 -14.87
C ASN A 70 14.86 5.29 -14.03
N MET A 71 14.44 4.23 -13.35
CA MET A 71 15.28 3.39 -12.47
C MET A 71 16.08 4.18 -11.42
N LEU A 72 15.52 5.29 -10.93
CA LEU A 72 16.13 6.15 -9.92
C LEU A 72 15.93 5.61 -8.49
N PHE A 73 16.08 4.30 -8.30
CA PHE A 73 15.77 3.61 -7.04
C PHE A 73 16.53 4.14 -5.83
N LYS A 74 17.73 4.70 -6.03
CA LYS A 74 18.51 5.33 -4.96
C LYS A 74 17.74 6.49 -4.31
N ARG A 75 17.05 7.31 -5.11
CA ARG A 75 16.25 8.43 -4.59
C ARG A 75 15.04 7.93 -3.83
N PHE A 76 14.40 6.90 -4.35
CA PHE A 76 13.27 6.25 -3.68
C PHE A 76 13.70 5.67 -2.32
N PHE A 77 14.83 4.96 -2.27
CA PHE A 77 15.38 4.40 -1.04
C PHE A 77 15.61 5.48 0.04
N PHE A 78 16.27 6.58 -0.29
CA PHE A 78 16.52 7.65 0.67
C PHE A 78 15.23 8.37 1.11
N ALA A 79 14.25 8.52 0.22
CA ALA A 79 12.96 9.09 0.58
C ALA A 79 12.23 8.20 1.60
N THR A 80 12.09 6.92 1.29
CA THR A 80 11.43 5.95 2.18
C THR A 80 12.18 5.79 3.50
N LEU A 81 13.52 5.71 3.48
CA LEU A 81 14.33 5.62 4.69
C LEU A 81 14.14 6.85 5.59
N GLY A 82 14.23 8.06 5.00
CA GLY A 82 14.04 9.31 5.73
C GLY A 82 12.63 9.44 6.32
N GLY A 83 11.60 9.11 5.53
CA GLY A 83 10.21 9.08 6.00
C GLY A 83 10.00 8.11 7.13
N THR A 84 10.51 6.88 6.99
CA THR A 84 10.36 5.83 8.00
C THR A 84 11.09 6.15 9.31
N LEU A 85 12.35 6.60 9.23
CA LEU A 85 13.12 6.94 10.43
C LEU A 85 12.47 8.10 11.18
N PHE A 86 12.14 9.19 10.50
CA PHE A 86 11.51 10.34 11.14
C PHE A 86 10.16 9.97 11.77
N SER A 87 9.32 9.26 11.04
CA SER A 87 8.01 8.85 11.53
C SER A 87 8.09 7.87 12.72
N ALA A 88 9.10 7.00 12.73
CA ALA A 88 9.34 6.10 13.86
C ALA A 88 9.69 6.89 15.13
N PHE A 89 10.62 7.85 15.04
CA PHE A 89 10.96 8.70 16.18
C PHE A 89 9.78 9.53 16.66
N LEU A 90 9.02 10.12 15.72
CA LEU A 90 7.83 10.91 16.06
C LEU A 90 6.76 10.04 16.73
N GLY A 91 6.45 8.88 16.15
CA GLY A 91 5.46 7.95 16.68
C GLY A 91 5.82 7.42 18.06
N LEU A 92 7.08 7.00 18.25
CA LEU A 92 7.58 6.56 19.57
C LEU A 92 7.53 7.70 20.59
N GLY A 93 8.01 8.89 20.24
CA GLY A 93 7.96 10.06 21.12
C GLY A 93 6.54 10.40 21.56
N MET A 94 5.57 10.42 20.64
CA MET A 94 4.17 10.65 20.96
C MET A 94 3.53 9.52 21.77
N ALA A 95 3.92 8.26 21.52
CA ALA A 95 3.45 7.12 22.30
C ALA A 95 3.92 7.20 23.74
N TYR A 96 5.20 7.52 23.98
CA TYR A 96 5.73 7.75 25.33
C TYR A 96 5.11 8.97 26.02
N ALA A 97 4.72 9.99 25.27
CA ALA A 97 4.00 11.15 25.79
C ALA A 97 2.52 10.89 26.08
N GLY A 98 2.01 9.67 25.83
CA GLY A 98 0.65 9.25 26.19
C GLY A 98 -0.44 9.67 25.20
N PHE A 99 -0.09 10.04 23.96
CA PHE A 99 -1.08 10.44 22.94
C PHE A 99 -1.93 9.28 22.36
N GLY A 100 -1.69 8.02 22.76
CA GLY A 100 -2.49 6.87 22.36
C GLY A 100 -2.60 6.73 20.84
N VAL A 101 -3.83 6.62 20.31
CA VAL A 101 -4.10 6.45 18.86
C VAL A 101 -3.52 7.56 18.01
N TRP A 102 -3.41 8.78 18.53
CA TRP A 102 -2.84 9.91 17.80
C TRP A 102 -1.36 9.74 17.44
N ALA A 103 -0.62 8.95 18.22
CA ALA A 103 0.76 8.60 17.90
C ALA A 103 0.86 7.82 16.59
N LEU A 104 -0.06 6.87 16.35
CA LEU A 104 -0.13 6.09 15.11
C LEU A 104 -0.54 6.96 13.91
N VAL A 105 -1.53 7.84 14.11
CA VAL A 105 -1.97 8.78 13.06
C VAL A 105 -0.84 9.72 12.67
N ALA A 106 -0.14 10.29 13.64
CA ALA A 106 1.00 11.17 13.41
C ALA A 106 2.15 10.44 12.72
N GLN A 107 2.45 9.21 13.14
CA GLN A 107 3.45 8.36 12.50
C GLN A 107 3.13 8.12 11.02
N GLN A 108 1.91 7.67 10.72
CA GLN A 108 1.49 7.39 9.35
C GLN A 108 1.49 8.64 8.46
N LEU A 109 0.96 9.74 8.98
CA LEU A 109 0.87 10.99 8.25
C LEU A 109 2.25 11.59 7.99
N SER A 110 3.12 11.64 9.01
CA SER A 110 4.48 12.14 8.88
C SER A 110 5.32 11.30 7.93
N ASN A 111 5.20 9.96 7.99
CA ASN A 111 5.88 9.07 7.05
C ASN A 111 5.52 9.45 5.60
N THR A 112 4.23 9.50 5.28
CA THR A 112 3.77 9.80 3.93
C THR A 112 4.13 11.23 3.51
N ALA A 113 4.02 12.20 4.41
CA ALA A 113 4.34 13.60 4.13
C ALA A 113 5.83 13.81 3.86
N ILE A 114 6.70 13.24 4.69
CA ILE A 114 8.17 13.40 4.55
C ILE A 114 8.69 12.63 3.33
N ASP A 115 8.22 11.42 3.10
CA ASP A 115 8.55 10.66 1.91
C ASP A 115 8.13 11.43 0.63
N THR A 116 6.94 12.01 0.61
CA THR A 116 6.48 12.88 -0.47
C THR A 116 7.40 14.11 -0.62
N LEU A 117 7.74 14.78 0.47
CA LEU A 117 8.60 15.95 0.46
C LEU A 117 9.99 15.64 -0.09
N ILE A 118 10.63 14.56 0.39
CA ILE A 118 11.95 14.15 -0.08
C ILE A 118 11.92 13.80 -1.57
N LEU A 119 10.90 13.05 -2.04
CA LEU A 119 10.74 12.77 -3.46
C LEU A 119 10.58 14.06 -4.28
N TRP A 120 9.79 15.01 -3.80
CA TRP A 120 9.63 16.30 -4.47
C TRP A 120 10.92 17.12 -4.50
N LEU A 121 11.74 17.06 -3.49
CA LEU A 121 13.03 17.80 -3.46
C LEU A 121 14.11 17.10 -4.33
N THR A 122 14.11 15.77 -4.38
CA THR A 122 15.16 15.00 -5.06
C THR A 122 14.86 14.69 -6.52
N VAL A 123 13.59 14.57 -6.90
CA VAL A 123 13.16 14.33 -8.27
C VAL A 123 12.96 15.65 -8.98
N HIS A 124 13.64 15.86 -10.10
CA HIS A 124 13.59 17.14 -10.86
C HIS A 124 12.32 17.29 -11.71
N TRP A 125 11.59 16.19 -11.95
CA TRP A 125 10.35 16.27 -12.72
C TRP A 125 9.27 17.05 -11.95
N ARG A 126 8.60 17.95 -12.67
CA ARG A 126 7.46 18.72 -12.14
C ARG A 126 6.30 18.66 -13.11
N PRO A 127 5.04 18.57 -12.61
CA PRO A 127 3.87 18.59 -13.46
C PRO A 127 3.79 19.93 -14.21
N LYS A 128 3.65 19.84 -15.52
CA LYS A 128 3.37 21.00 -16.36
C LYS A 128 1.85 21.26 -16.34
N ALA A 129 1.45 22.53 -16.47
CA ALA A 129 0.03 22.92 -16.53
C ALA A 129 -0.61 22.54 -17.88
N VAL A 130 -0.49 21.27 -18.26
CA VAL A 130 -1.02 20.70 -19.53
C VAL A 130 -1.81 19.46 -19.17
N PHE A 131 -3.03 19.37 -19.73
CA PHE A 131 -3.92 18.25 -19.49
C PHE A 131 -4.52 17.75 -20.80
N SER A 132 -4.51 16.45 -21.06
CA SER A 132 -5.10 15.84 -22.22
C SER A 132 -6.03 14.68 -21.81
N TRP A 133 -7.34 14.90 -21.94
CA TRP A 133 -8.35 13.89 -21.65
C TRP A 133 -8.25 12.67 -22.54
N GLN A 134 -7.90 12.87 -23.83
CA GLN A 134 -7.80 11.78 -24.80
C GLN A 134 -6.68 10.78 -24.44
N ARG A 135 -5.52 11.28 -24.02
CA ARG A 135 -4.40 10.44 -23.58
C ARG A 135 -4.71 9.74 -22.26
N LEU A 136 -5.35 10.45 -21.33
CA LEU A 136 -5.79 9.91 -20.04
C LEU A 136 -6.77 8.77 -20.23
N LYS A 137 -7.76 8.89 -21.10
CA LYS A 137 -8.75 7.84 -21.41
C LYS A 137 -8.09 6.56 -21.92
N GLY A 138 -7.06 6.68 -22.75
CA GLY A 138 -6.27 5.53 -23.21
C GLY A 138 -5.54 4.80 -22.09
N LEU A 139 -4.99 5.53 -21.11
CA LEU A 139 -4.34 4.95 -19.93
C LEU A 139 -5.36 4.34 -18.96
N LEU A 140 -6.50 5.00 -18.77
CA LEU A 140 -7.57 4.52 -17.90
C LEU A 140 -8.22 3.24 -18.43
N SER A 141 -8.30 3.04 -19.75
CA SER A 141 -8.88 1.82 -20.34
C SER A 141 -8.13 0.54 -19.92
N TYR A 142 -6.84 0.65 -19.65
CA TYR A 142 -6.04 -0.43 -19.05
C TYR A 142 -6.08 -0.38 -17.52
N GLY A 143 -5.91 0.82 -16.95
CA GLY A 143 -5.77 1.03 -15.50
C GLY A 143 -7.00 0.64 -14.69
N TRP A 144 -8.22 0.79 -15.23
CA TRP A 144 -9.44 0.44 -14.50
C TRP A 144 -9.57 -1.05 -14.18
N ARG A 145 -9.07 -1.91 -15.06
CA ARG A 145 -9.06 -3.38 -14.83
C ARG A 145 -8.13 -3.74 -13.67
N LEU A 146 -6.98 -3.09 -13.64
CA LEU A 146 -6.01 -3.25 -12.55
C LEU A 146 -6.57 -2.72 -11.23
N LEU A 147 -7.24 -1.55 -11.28
CA LEU A 147 -7.93 -0.97 -10.13
C LEU A 147 -9.02 -1.91 -9.59
N ALA A 148 -9.87 -2.45 -10.47
CA ALA A 148 -10.93 -3.37 -10.06
C ALA A 148 -10.36 -4.64 -9.41
N SER A 149 -9.31 -5.21 -9.98
CA SER A 149 -8.62 -6.37 -9.39
C SER A 149 -8.04 -6.04 -8.02
N SER A 150 -7.33 -4.91 -7.88
CA SER A 150 -6.75 -4.49 -6.61
C SER A 150 -7.80 -4.15 -5.55
N LEU A 151 -8.94 -3.59 -5.95
CA LEU A 151 -10.06 -3.32 -5.05
C LEU A 151 -10.66 -4.63 -4.51
N LEU A 152 -10.90 -5.60 -5.40
CA LEU A 152 -11.41 -6.91 -4.99
C LEU A 152 -10.45 -7.61 -4.03
N ASP A 153 -9.16 -7.58 -4.33
CA ASP A 153 -8.12 -8.14 -3.47
C ASP A 153 -8.08 -7.43 -2.10
N THR A 154 -8.11 -6.09 -2.09
CA THR A 154 -8.15 -5.30 -0.86
C THR A 154 -9.39 -5.60 -0.03
N VAL A 155 -10.57 -5.67 -0.64
CA VAL A 155 -11.81 -6.04 0.06
C VAL A 155 -11.71 -7.43 0.64
N TYR A 156 -11.24 -8.41 -0.14
CA TYR A 156 -11.09 -9.79 0.31
C TYR A 156 -10.15 -9.90 1.52
N ASN A 157 -8.99 -9.26 1.46
CA ASN A 157 -7.98 -9.31 2.52
C ASN A 157 -8.43 -8.60 3.80
N ASN A 158 -9.20 -7.51 3.68
CA ASN A 158 -9.66 -6.74 4.83
C ASN A 158 -11.05 -7.12 5.36
N LEU A 159 -11.80 -7.96 4.63
CA LEU A 159 -13.16 -8.36 5.03
C LEU A 159 -13.21 -8.97 6.43
N ARG A 160 -12.22 -9.81 6.77
CA ARG A 160 -12.12 -10.44 8.09
C ARG A 160 -11.97 -9.39 9.19
N SER A 161 -11.04 -8.45 9.02
CA SER A 161 -10.81 -7.36 9.98
C SER A 161 -12.04 -6.46 10.13
N LEU A 162 -12.79 -6.20 9.06
CA LEU A 162 -14.05 -5.47 9.10
C LEU A 162 -15.11 -6.19 9.94
N VAL A 163 -15.27 -7.50 9.74
CA VAL A 163 -16.24 -8.31 10.48
C VAL A 163 -15.85 -8.41 11.95
N ILE A 164 -14.59 -8.71 12.25
CA ILE A 164 -14.09 -8.82 13.62
C ILE A 164 -14.27 -7.48 14.36
N GLY A 165 -13.84 -6.37 13.74
CA GLY A 165 -13.98 -5.04 14.36
C GLY A 165 -15.43 -4.58 14.58
N ARG A 166 -16.40 -5.19 13.87
CA ARG A 166 -17.84 -4.89 14.05
C ARG A 166 -18.51 -5.76 15.10
N VAL A 167 -18.16 -7.03 15.16
CA VAL A 167 -18.83 -8.07 15.97
C VAL A 167 -18.15 -8.26 17.32
N TYR A 168 -16.84 -8.17 17.36
CA TYR A 168 -16.01 -8.37 18.54
C TYR A 168 -15.46 -7.06 19.09
N THR A 169 -14.56 -7.13 20.06
CA THR A 169 -13.93 -5.95 20.66
C THR A 169 -12.74 -5.44 19.86
N SER A 170 -12.35 -4.19 20.10
CA SER A 170 -11.11 -3.63 19.51
C SER A 170 -9.86 -4.40 19.94
N ALA A 171 -9.86 -4.98 21.14
CA ALA A 171 -8.78 -5.83 21.61
C ALA A 171 -8.67 -7.13 20.80
N ASP A 172 -9.81 -7.80 20.53
CA ASP A 172 -9.84 -9.01 19.69
C ASP A 172 -9.34 -8.74 18.29
N LEU A 173 -9.70 -7.58 17.71
CA LEU A 173 -9.20 -7.16 16.40
C LEU A 173 -7.68 -6.92 16.43
N ALA A 174 -7.17 -6.30 17.50
CA ALA A 174 -5.74 -6.08 17.67
C ALA A 174 -4.99 -7.42 17.76
N PHE A 175 -5.42 -8.35 18.60
CA PHE A 175 -4.82 -9.68 18.71
C PHE A 175 -4.86 -10.46 17.38
N TYR A 176 -5.96 -10.36 16.64
CA TYR A 176 -6.06 -10.97 15.32
C TYR A 176 -5.04 -10.41 14.34
N ASN A 177 -4.94 -9.07 14.25
CA ASN A 177 -4.03 -8.41 13.33
C ASN A 177 -2.56 -8.67 13.69
N GLU A 178 -2.20 -8.63 14.97
CA GLU A 178 -0.84 -8.96 15.45
C GLU A 178 -0.50 -10.43 15.17
N GLY A 179 -1.46 -11.34 15.39
CA GLY A 179 -1.26 -12.77 15.10
C GLY A 179 -1.07 -13.06 13.62
N MET A 180 -1.65 -12.24 12.72
CA MET A 180 -1.48 -12.36 11.26
C MET A 180 -0.19 -11.72 10.75
N LEU A 181 0.39 -10.76 11.48
CA LEU A 181 1.53 -9.97 11.00
C LEU A 181 2.74 -10.82 10.61
N ALA A 182 3.14 -11.75 11.45
CA ALA A 182 4.32 -12.57 11.23
C ALA A 182 4.13 -13.61 10.10
N PRO A 183 3.03 -14.39 10.04
CA PRO A 183 2.72 -15.28 8.91
C PRO A 183 2.63 -14.55 7.58
N ASP A 184 1.91 -13.41 7.54
CA ASP A 184 1.74 -12.62 6.33
C ASP A 184 3.06 -12.03 5.84
N THR A 185 3.92 -11.56 6.75
CA THR A 185 5.24 -11.04 6.38
C THR A 185 6.09 -12.12 5.70
N ILE A 186 6.08 -13.34 6.20
CA ILE A 186 6.82 -14.46 5.59
C ILE A 186 6.22 -14.80 4.21
N ALA A 187 4.91 -14.97 4.13
CA ALA A 187 4.23 -15.34 2.89
C ALA A 187 4.49 -14.30 1.79
N VAL A 188 4.26 -13.01 2.08
CA VAL A 188 4.45 -11.90 1.13
C VAL A 188 5.90 -11.79 0.65
N ASN A 189 6.89 -11.96 1.53
CA ASN A 189 8.29 -11.91 1.11
C ASN A 189 8.70 -13.08 0.22
N VAL A 190 8.20 -14.28 0.48
CA VAL A 190 8.46 -15.44 -0.37
C VAL A 190 7.77 -15.28 -1.74
N ASP A 191 6.50 -14.92 -1.75
CA ASP A 191 5.72 -14.73 -2.98
C ASP A 191 6.32 -13.61 -3.83
N SER A 192 6.62 -12.45 -3.26
CA SER A 192 7.22 -11.32 -3.99
C SER A 192 8.60 -11.65 -4.59
N SER A 193 9.39 -12.46 -3.89
CA SER A 193 10.69 -12.92 -4.37
C SER A 193 10.55 -13.82 -5.61
N ILE A 194 9.58 -14.72 -5.58
CA ILE A 194 9.29 -15.62 -6.70
C ILE A 194 8.67 -14.84 -7.86
N ASP A 195 7.71 -13.98 -7.61
CA ASP A 195 7.03 -13.16 -8.63
C ASP A 195 7.98 -12.23 -9.35
N SER A 196 8.98 -11.68 -8.66
CA SER A 196 9.98 -10.79 -9.26
C SER A 196 10.79 -11.45 -10.39
N VAL A 197 10.96 -12.77 -10.32
CA VAL A 197 11.66 -13.56 -11.34
C VAL A 197 10.67 -14.21 -12.32
N LEU A 198 9.55 -14.69 -11.81
CA LEU A 198 8.56 -15.43 -12.59
C LEU A 198 7.86 -14.56 -13.64
N LEU A 199 7.47 -13.34 -13.26
CA LEU A 199 6.72 -12.44 -14.14
C LEU A 199 7.50 -12.06 -15.41
N PRO A 200 8.78 -11.64 -15.36
CA PRO A 200 9.59 -11.41 -16.56
C PRO A 200 9.81 -12.68 -17.38
N ALA A 201 10.05 -13.81 -16.72
CA ALA A 201 10.29 -15.09 -17.39
C ALA A 201 9.06 -15.61 -18.13
N MET A 202 7.86 -15.48 -17.54
CA MET A 202 6.60 -15.83 -18.20
C MET A 202 6.27 -14.88 -19.35
N SER A 203 6.56 -13.58 -19.18
CA SER A 203 6.36 -12.59 -20.24
C SER A 203 7.22 -12.87 -21.47
N ALA A 204 8.43 -13.41 -21.30
CA ALA A 204 9.30 -13.79 -22.40
C ALA A 204 8.81 -14.98 -23.23
N VAL A 205 7.93 -15.83 -22.65
CA VAL A 205 7.41 -17.06 -23.29
C VAL A 205 5.87 -17.03 -23.37
N GLN A 206 5.26 -15.85 -23.36
CA GLN A 206 3.79 -15.69 -23.35
C GLN A 206 3.08 -16.36 -24.53
N ASP A 207 3.77 -16.54 -25.66
CA ASP A 207 3.24 -17.18 -26.87
C ASP A 207 3.28 -18.71 -26.82
N GLU A 208 3.85 -19.31 -25.74
CA GLU A 208 3.94 -20.74 -25.52
C GLU A 208 3.11 -21.19 -24.30
N PRO A 209 1.77 -21.40 -24.42
CA PRO A 209 0.89 -21.65 -23.28
C PRO A 209 1.30 -22.87 -22.42
N ALA A 210 1.82 -23.90 -23.04
CA ALA A 210 2.28 -25.12 -22.33
C ALA A 210 3.47 -24.82 -21.42
N ARG A 211 4.38 -23.96 -21.87
CA ARG A 211 5.58 -23.58 -21.12
C ARG A 211 5.22 -22.63 -19.97
N VAL A 212 4.33 -21.67 -20.22
CA VAL A 212 3.79 -20.80 -19.18
C VAL A 212 3.11 -21.63 -18.07
N LYS A 213 2.25 -22.60 -18.43
CA LYS A 213 1.60 -23.51 -17.50
C LYS A 213 2.61 -24.30 -16.65
N ASN A 214 3.66 -24.82 -17.26
CA ASN A 214 4.69 -25.56 -16.54
C ASN A 214 5.49 -24.68 -15.59
N MET A 215 5.79 -23.43 -15.97
CA MET A 215 6.46 -22.45 -15.12
C MET A 215 5.59 -22.10 -13.91
N THR A 216 4.29 -21.79 -14.12
CA THR A 216 3.34 -21.52 -13.04
C THR A 216 3.25 -22.70 -12.07
N ARG A 217 3.15 -23.93 -12.59
CA ARG A 217 3.08 -25.14 -11.75
C ARG A 217 4.35 -25.34 -10.90
N ARG A 218 5.52 -25.05 -11.46
CA ARG A 218 6.79 -25.09 -10.72
C ARG A 218 6.84 -24.02 -9.65
N ALA A 219 6.45 -22.79 -9.97
CA ALA A 219 6.41 -21.67 -9.03
C ALA A 219 5.53 -22.01 -7.83
N ILE A 220 4.28 -22.45 -8.06
CA ILE A 220 3.36 -22.86 -6.98
C ILE A 220 3.98 -23.94 -6.10
N LYS A 221 4.58 -24.97 -6.71
CA LYS A 221 5.26 -26.03 -5.94
C LYS A 221 6.41 -25.49 -5.09
N THR A 222 7.20 -24.57 -5.63
CA THR A 222 8.31 -23.97 -4.89
C THR A 222 7.82 -23.10 -3.76
N CYS A 223 6.80 -22.26 -3.98
CA CYS A 223 6.15 -21.48 -2.92
C CYS A 223 5.67 -22.38 -1.78
N VAL A 224 4.90 -23.40 -2.09
CA VAL A 224 4.37 -24.32 -1.08
C VAL A 224 5.49 -25.05 -0.34
N TYR A 225 6.53 -25.49 -1.05
CA TYR A 225 7.66 -26.20 -0.46
C TYR A 225 8.46 -25.34 0.52
N VAL A 226 8.53 -24.03 0.29
CA VAL A 226 9.22 -23.08 1.19
C VAL A 226 8.30 -22.62 2.30
N ILE A 227 7.05 -22.25 1.99
CA ILE A 227 6.13 -21.66 2.95
C ILE A 227 5.63 -22.69 3.96
N ALA A 228 5.31 -23.93 3.54
CA ALA A 228 4.74 -24.93 4.42
C ALA A 228 5.62 -25.29 5.63
N PRO A 229 6.93 -25.55 5.49
CA PRO A 229 7.78 -25.83 6.67
C PRO A 229 7.96 -24.57 7.55
N LEU A 230 8.00 -23.37 6.97
CA LEU A 230 8.09 -22.13 7.74
C LEU A 230 6.83 -21.90 8.58
N MET A 231 5.65 -22.12 8.00
CA MET A 231 4.38 -22.04 8.73
C MET A 231 4.25 -23.10 9.82
N MET A 232 4.73 -24.34 9.55
CA MET A 232 4.83 -25.37 10.59
C MET A 232 5.75 -24.96 11.73
N ALA A 233 6.93 -24.44 11.43
CA ALA A 233 7.85 -23.94 12.46
C ALA A 233 7.20 -22.83 13.29
N MET A 234 6.51 -21.87 12.66
CA MET A 234 5.79 -20.83 13.36
C MET A 234 4.67 -21.37 14.25
N PHE A 235 3.94 -22.38 13.78
CA PHE A 235 2.88 -23.02 14.57
C PHE A 235 3.44 -23.60 15.89
N PHE A 236 4.58 -24.29 15.84
CA PHE A 236 5.22 -24.83 17.04
C PHE A 236 5.86 -23.75 17.93
N CYS A 237 6.30 -22.66 17.35
CA CYS A 237 6.92 -21.54 18.05
C CYS A 237 5.93 -20.41 18.42
N ALA A 238 4.63 -20.58 18.17
CA ALA A 238 3.64 -19.50 18.34
C ALA A 238 3.58 -19.01 19.81
N GLU A 239 3.54 -19.93 20.78
CA GLU A 239 3.46 -19.56 22.20
C GLU A 239 4.67 -18.78 22.69
N PRO A 240 5.93 -19.23 22.47
CA PRO A 240 7.10 -18.43 22.86
C PRO A 240 7.21 -17.11 22.08
N LEU A 241 6.75 -17.03 20.83
CA LEU A 241 6.75 -15.77 20.05
C LEU A 241 5.78 -14.73 20.60
N VAL A 242 4.62 -15.14 21.09
CA VAL A 242 3.62 -14.22 21.68
C VAL A 242 4.01 -13.76 23.08
N ARG A 243 4.84 -14.52 23.79
CA ARG A 243 5.32 -14.17 25.15
C ARG A 243 6.55 -13.25 25.15
N LEU A 244 7.21 -13.05 24.01
CA LEU A 244 8.34 -12.12 23.83
C LEU A 244 7.83 -10.69 23.60
#